data_178f0b1763fc6413591465eaab866084
#
_entry.id   178f0b1763fc6413591465eaab866084
#
_cell.length_a   1.000
_cell.length_b   1.000
_cell.length_c   1.000
_cell.angle_alpha   90.00
_cell.angle_beta   90.00
_cell.angle_gamma   90.00
#
_symmetry.space_group_name_H-M   'P 1'
#
loop_
_entity.id
_entity.type
_entity.pdbx_description
1 polymer ?
#
loop_
_entity_poly.entity_id
_entity_poly.type
_entity_poly.pdbx_seq_one_letter_code
_entity_poly.pdbx_strand_id
1 'polypeptide(L)'
;VLVDEYYEKYDILLEGRDPEEFRRHVAVQAQIELGFERFLDEKNYQAIVTHFGDLGALKQLPGLAIQRLMGKGYGFGAEGDWKVAAMVRLMKIMTEGKKDAKGTSMLEDYTYNFVKGKEGILEAHMLEICPSIADGPISIKCQPLSMGDREDPARLVFTSKEGKGIATSLIDLGN
;
A
#
# COMPACT_ATOMS: atom_id res chain seq x y z
N VAL A 1 -10.25 18.66 -5.32
CA VAL A 1 -9.52 18.14 -6.50
C VAL A 1 -9.08 16.69 -6.26
N LEU A 2 -8.04 16.37 -5.47
CA LEU A 2 -7.56 14.98 -5.31
C LEU A 2 -8.60 14.04 -4.66
N VAL A 3 -9.34 14.52 -3.66
CA VAL A 3 -10.44 13.75 -3.04
C VAL A 3 -11.54 13.44 -4.06
N ASP A 4 -11.86 14.38 -4.92
CA ASP A 4 -12.89 14.17 -5.96
C ASP A 4 -12.42 13.10 -6.96
N GLU A 5 -11.14 13.13 -7.37
CA GLU A 5 -10.53 12.07 -8.18
C GLU A 5 -10.66 10.68 -7.52
N TYR A 6 -10.48 10.59 -6.21
CA TYR A 6 -10.67 9.32 -5.50
C TYR A 6 -12.11 8.83 -5.59
N TYR A 7 -13.07 9.73 -5.41
CA TYR A 7 -14.51 9.43 -5.46
C TYR A 7 -14.99 9.08 -6.88
N GLU A 8 -14.33 9.59 -7.90
CA GLU A 8 -14.59 9.22 -9.30
C GLU A 8 -13.98 7.86 -9.67
N LYS A 9 -12.85 7.51 -9.06
CA LYS A 9 -12.06 6.35 -9.43
C LYS A 9 -12.38 5.09 -8.64
N TYR A 10 -12.84 5.21 -7.41
CA TYR A 10 -13.00 4.10 -6.49
C TYR A 10 -14.42 4.04 -5.93
N ASP A 11 -14.92 2.84 -5.70
CA ASP A 11 -16.16 2.64 -4.96
C ASP A 11 -15.99 3.07 -3.50
N ILE A 12 -17.05 3.62 -2.90
CA ILE A 12 -17.01 4.11 -1.52
C ILE A 12 -17.79 3.17 -0.60
N LEU A 13 -17.11 2.58 0.36
CA LEU A 13 -17.71 1.68 1.36
C LEU A 13 -17.87 2.41 2.69
N LEU A 14 -19.01 3.06 2.88
CA LEU A 14 -19.30 3.83 4.10
C LEU A 14 -19.45 2.95 5.35
N GLU A 15 -20.00 1.75 5.21
CA GLU A 15 -20.25 0.80 6.30
C GLU A 15 -20.95 1.40 7.51
N GLY A 16 -21.91 2.29 7.25
CA GLY A 16 -22.70 2.98 8.27
C GLY A 16 -22.07 4.24 8.85
N ARG A 17 -20.88 4.64 8.39
CA ARG A 17 -20.27 5.91 8.77
C ARG A 17 -20.99 7.09 8.12
N ASP A 18 -20.95 8.22 8.78
CA ASP A 18 -21.42 9.48 8.20
C ASP A 18 -20.60 9.85 6.96
N PRO A 19 -21.25 10.19 5.83
CA PRO A 19 -20.53 10.47 4.58
C PRO A 19 -19.57 11.65 4.65
N GLU A 20 -19.89 12.69 5.44
CA GLU A 20 -19.01 13.84 5.56
C GLU A 20 -17.79 13.52 6.45
N GLU A 21 -18.01 12.77 7.52
CA GLU A 21 -16.91 12.26 8.35
C GLU A 21 -15.99 11.37 7.52
N PHE A 22 -16.54 10.43 6.77
CA PHE A 22 -15.77 9.57 5.88
C PHE A 22 -14.95 10.40 4.89
N ARG A 23 -15.55 11.40 4.26
CA ARG A 23 -14.86 12.29 3.33
C ARG A 23 -13.71 13.05 4.00
N ARG A 24 -13.86 13.44 5.27
CA ARG A 24 -12.76 14.07 6.05
C ARG A 24 -11.59 13.11 6.25
N HIS A 25 -11.86 11.85 6.59
CA HIS A 25 -10.81 10.82 6.70
C HIS A 25 -10.06 10.63 5.36
N VAL A 26 -10.79 10.55 4.25
CA VAL A 26 -10.20 10.46 2.91
C VAL A 26 -9.39 11.72 2.57
N ALA A 27 -9.84 12.89 2.97
CA ALA A 27 -9.11 14.15 2.76
C ALA A 27 -7.77 14.21 3.51
N VAL A 28 -7.67 13.61 4.70
CA VAL A 28 -6.41 13.46 5.43
C VAL A 28 -5.42 12.63 4.60
N GLN A 29 -5.87 11.51 4.02
CA GLN A 29 -5.02 10.69 3.15
C GLN A 29 -4.57 11.43 1.88
N ALA A 30 -5.45 12.25 1.31
CA ALA A 30 -5.08 13.08 0.15
C ALA A 30 -4.00 14.11 0.50
N GLN A 31 -4.06 14.71 1.68
CA GLN A 31 -3.01 15.61 2.17
C GLN A 31 -1.68 14.87 2.37
N ILE A 32 -1.73 13.66 2.94
CA ILE A 32 -0.54 12.83 3.13
C ILE A 32 0.06 12.43 1.77
N GLU A 33 -0.76 12.00 0.80
CA GLU A 33 -0.28 11.64 -0.55
C GLU A 33 0.44 12.83 -1.20
N LEU A 34 -0.19 13.99 -1.22
CA LEU A 34 0.39 15.20 -1.83
C LEU A 34 1.69 15.63 -1.13
N GLY A 35 1.72 15.53 0.20
CA GLY A 35 2.92 15.87 0.98
C GLY A 35 4.08 14.94 0.69
N PHE A 36 3.82 13.62 0.66
CA PHE A 36 4.85 12.63 0.35
C PHE A 36 5.30 12.71 -1.11
N GLU A 37 4.37 12.82 -2.06
CA GLU A 37 4.71 12.94 -3.48
C GLU A 37 5.61 14.15 -3.74
N ARG A 38 5.22 15.31 -3.21
CA ARG A 38 6.03 16.51 -3.31
C ARG A 38 7.43 16.34 -2.72
N PHE A 39 7.53 15.76 -1.52
CA PHE A 39 8.82 15.49 -0.87
C PHE A 39 9.69 14.54 -1.70
N LEU A 40 9.10 13.47 -2.23
CA LEU A 40 9.81 12.49 -3.06
C LEU A 40 10.32 13.14 -4.36
N ASP A 41 9.48 13.92 -5.02
CA ASP A 41 9.82 14.61 -6.27
C ASP A 41 10.92 15.66 -6.06
N GLU A 42 10.78 16.54 -5.07
CA GLU A 42 11.76 17.58 -4.75
C GLU A 42 13.15 17.01 -4.43
N LYS A 43 13.22 15.80 -3.88
CA LYS A 43 14.45 15.10 -3.51
C LYS A 43 14.89 14.05 -4.51
N ASN A 44 14.09 13.82 -5.56
CA ASN A 44 14.31 12.74 -6.53
C ASN A 44 14.43 11.36 -5.87
N TYR A 45 13.64 11.12 -4.80
CA TYR A 45 13.57 9.83 -4.15
C TYR A 45 12.59 8.90 -4.87
N GLN A 46 12.92 7.63 -4.94
CA GLN A 46 12.16 6.63 -5.70
C GLN A 46 11.39 5.65 -4.79
N ALA A 47 11.57 5.78 -3.48
CA ALA A 47 10.94 4.93 -2.49
C ALA A 47 10.82 5.67 -1.16
N ILE A 48 9.89 5.21 -0.33
CA ILE A 48 9.65 5.75 1.01
C ILE A 48 9.43 4.61 2.00
N VAL A 49 9.81 4.84 3.24
CA VAL A 49 9.48 3.97 4.37
C VAL A 49 8.68 4.76 5.40
N THR A 50 7.81 4.10 6.12
CA THR A 50 7.11 4.65 7.27
C THR A 50 7.29 3.71 8.46
N HIS A 51 7.14 4.26 9.67
CA HIS A 51 7.11 3.47 10.89
C HIS A 51 5.97 3.96 11.77
N PHE A 52 5.07 3.07 12.18
CA PHE A 52 3.86 3.43 12.92
C PHE A 52 4.13 4.13 14.26
N GLY A 53 5.29 3.89 14.88
CA GLY A 53 5.74 4.55 16.10
C GLY A 53 6.38 5.93 15.88
N ASP A 54 6.63 6.35 14.64
CA ASP A 54 7.32 7.62 14.31
C ASP A 54 6.69 8.32 13.10
N LEU A 55 5.43 8.66 13.22
CA LEU A 55 4.68 9.37 12.18
C LEU A 55 4.49 10.86 12.48
N GLY A 56 5.15 11.37 13.52
CA GLY A 56 5.06 12.78 13.88
C GLY A 56 3.62 13.27 14.03
N ALA A 57 3.28 14.32 13.30
CA ALA A 57 1.96 14.98 13.35
C ALA A 57 0.88 14.34 12.46
N LEU A 58 1.17 13.24 11.76
CA LEU A 58 0.15 12.59 10.92
C LEU A 58 -0.98 12.06 11.79
N LYS A 59 -2.22 12.37 11.40
CA LYS A 59 -3.43 11.96 12.13
C LYS A 59 -3.80 10.51 11.88
N GLN A 60 -3.44 9.98 10.72
CA GLN A 60 -3.71 8.61 10.28
C GLN A 60 -2.41 7.93 9.85
N LEU A 61 -2.38 6.60 9.90
CA LEU A 61 -1.42 5.80 9.16
C LEU A 61 -1.64 6.03 7.65
N PRO A 62 -0.60 6.19 6.84
CA PRO A 62 -0.72 6.67 5.45
C PRO A 62 -1.16 5.57 4.46
N GLY A 63 -2.25 4.86 4.74
CA GLY A 63 -2.72 3.72 3.96
C GLY A 63 -3.02 4.03 2.51
N LEU A 64 -4.11 4.75 2.24
CA LEU A 64 -4.52 5.14 0.89
C LEU A 64 -3.41 5.90 0.14
N ALA A 65 -2.73 6.82 0.84
CA ALA A 65 -1.65 7.60 0.27
C ALA A 65 -0.52 6.71 -0.26
N ILE A 66 -0.02 5.79 0.55
CA ILE A 66 1.06 4.87 0.16
C ILE A 66 0.62 3.90 -0.93
N GLN A 67 -0.59 3.36 -0.83
CA GLN A 67 -1.12 2.47 -1.86
C GLN A 67 -1.12 3.15 -3.24
N ARG A 68 -1.55 4.41 -3.30
CA ARG A 68 -1.55 5.19 -4.53
C ARG A 68 -0.15 5.54 -5.02
N LEU A 69 0.77 5.91 -4.11
CA LEU A 69 2.18 6.14 -4.47
C LEU A 69 2.82 4.87 -5.04
N MET A 70 2.57 3.70 -4.43
CA MET A 70 3.00 2.44 -5.03
C MET A 70 2.37 2.20 -6.40
N GLY A 71 1.09 2.56 -6.58
CA GLY A 71 0.41 2.51 -7.89
C GLY A 71 1.07 3.41 -8.94
N LYS A 72 1.65 4.53 -8.54
CA LYS A 72 2.44 5.45 -9.38
C LYS A 72 3.87 4.96 -9.65
N GLY A 73 4.30 3.86 -9.02
CA GLY A 73 5.60 3.24 -9.25
C GLY A 73 6.62 3.41 -8.14
N TYR A 74 6.33 4.19 -7.09
CA TYR A 74 7.25 4.33 -5.95
C TYR A 74 7.40 3.00 -5.21
N GLY A 75 8.58 2.78 -4.64
CA GLY A 75 8.80 1.69 -3.70
C GLY A 75 8.28 2.02 -2.31
N PHE A 76 7.88 1.01 -1.56
CA PHE A 76 7.44 1.15 -0.19
C PHE A 76 7.93 -0.01 0.67
N GLY A 77 8.33 0.29 1.90
CA GLY A 77 8.59 -0.66 2.97
C GLY A 77 7.94 -0.19 4.26
N ALA A 78 7.23 -1.06 4.93
CA ALA A 78 6.67 -0.79 6.24
C ALA A 78 7.74 -0.85 7.33
N GLU A 79 7.45 -0.25 8.48
CA GLU A 79 8.24 -0.39 9.71
C GLU A 79 9.72 0.01 9.60
N GLY A 80 10.03 0.94 8.68
CA GLY A 80 11.38 1.43 8.47
C GLY A 80 12.26 0.55 7.58
N ASP A 81 11.73 -0.51 6.97
CA ASP A 81 12.50 -1.41 6.10
C ASP A 81 12.77 -0.77 4.72
N TRP A 82 13.85 0.01 4.66
CA TRP A 82 14.29 0.64 3.43
C TRP A 82 14.76 -0.37 2.37
N LYS A 83 15.20 -1.57 2.76
CA LYS A 83 15.63 -2.63 1.83
C LYS A 83 14.43 -3.19 1.09
N VAL A 84 13.34 -3.45 1.79
CA VAL A 84 12.06 -3.84 1.17
C VAL A 84 11.56 -2.72 0.26
N ALA A 85 11.63 -1.45 0.69
CA ALA A 85 11.23 -0.31 -0.15
C ALA A 85 12.03 -0.26 -1.46
N ALA A 86 13.35 -0.44 -1.39
CA ALA A 86 14.23 -0.49 -2.56
C ALA A 86 13.89 -1.70 -3.46
N MET A 87 13.63 -2.87 -2.87
CA MET A 87 13.27 -4.08 -3.61
C MET A 87 11.92 -3.92 -4.33
N VAL A 88 10.91 -3.36 -3.68
CA VAL A 88 9.61 -3.08 -4.31
C VAL A 88 9.80 -2.17 -5.53
N ARG A 89 10.60 -1.11 -5.41
CA ARG A 89 10.89 -0.22 -6.55
C ARG A 89 11.62 -0.96 -7.67
N LEU A 90 12.63 -1.73 -7.34
CA LEU A 90 13.39 -2.53 -8.31
C LEU A 90 12.47 -3.50 -9.07
N MET A 91 11.64 -4.24 -8.38
CA MET A 91 10.71 -5.19 -8.98
C MET A 91 9.69 -4.49 -9.89
N LYS A 92 9.23 -3.29 -9.53
CA LYS A 92 8.36 -2.47 -10.40
C LYS A 92 9.06 -2.12 -11.71
N ILE A 93 10.30 -1.66 -11.65
CA ILE A 93 11.11 -1.34 -12.85
C ILE A 93 11.31 -2.59 -13.71
N MET A 94 11.67 -3.73 -13.09
CA MET A 94 11.93 -4.98 -13.80
C MET A 94 10.69 -5.55 -14.49
N THR A 95 9.51 -5.25 -13.98
CA THR A 95 8.23 -5.76 -14.50
C THR A 95 7.51 -4.76 -15.42
N GLU A 96 8.00 -3.55 -15.53
CA GLU A 96 7.41 -2.52 -16.38
C GLU A 96 7.34 -2.96 -17.85
N GLY A 97 6.17 -2.81 -18.45
CA GLY A 97 5.91 -3.21 -19.83
C GLY A 97 5.86 -4.72 -20.12
N LYS A 98 6.04 -5.57 -19.10
CA LYS A 98 5.93 -7.03 -19.26
C LYS A 98 4.47 -7.47 -19.23
N LYS A 99 4.01 -8.12 -20.29
CA LYS A 99 2.60 -8.55 -20.44
C LYS A 99 2.14 -9.54 -19.35
N ASP A 100 3.07 -10.37 -18.85
CA ASP A 100 2.77 -11.42 -17.87
C ASP A 100 2.94 -10.96 -16.43
N ALA A 101 3.47 -9.75 -16.20
CA ALA A 101 3.60 -9.18 -14.87
C ALA A 101 2.28 -8.52 -14.45
N LYS A 102 1.63 -9.07 -13.43
CA LYS A 102 0.34 -8.58 -12.93
C LYS A 102 0.46 -7.41 -11.96
N GLY A 103 1.64 -7.16 -11.43
CA GLY A 103 1.91 -6.09 -10.49
C GLY A 103 2.94 -6.48 -9.44
N THR A 104 3.32 -5.50 -8.66
CA THR A 104 4.29 -5.66 -7.56
C THR A 104 3.77 -4.91 -6.34
N SER A 105 3.85 -5.55 -5.17
CA SER A 105 3.47 -4.95 -3.89
C SER A 105 4.50 -5.28 -2.81
N MET A 106 4.55 -4.47 -1.77
CA MET A 106 5.03 -4.92 -0.46
C MET A 106 3.96 -5.84 0.12
N LEU A 107 4.36 -6.97 0.63
CA LEU A 107 3.53 -7.98 1.27
C LEU A 107 4.34 -8.68 2.36
N GLU A 108 3.64 -9.33 3.27
CA GLU A 108 4.19 -10.21 4.30
C GLU A 108 3.66 -11.61 4.09
N ASP A 109 4.49 -12.60 4.27
CA ASP A 109 4.14 -14.02 4.19
C ASP A 109 3.50 -14.49 5.51
N TYR A 110 2.18 -14.53 5.53
CA TYR A 110 1.40 -14.88 6.73
C TYR A 110 1.30 -16.37 6.96
N THR A 111 1.14 -17.16 5.90
CA THR A 111 0.86 -18.58 6.04
C THR A 111 1.38 -19.36 4.85
N TYR A 112 1.96 -20.53 5.13
CA TYR A 112 2.46 -21.48 4.14
C TYR A 112 1.60 -22.73 4.10
N ASN A 113 1.30 -23.21 2.90
CA ASN A 113 0.73 -24.52 2.68
C ASN A 113 1.77 -25.44 2.04
N PHE A 114 2.18 -26.49 2.73
CA PHE A 114 3.18 -27.44 2.28
C PHE A 114 2.59 -28.77 1.78
N VAL A 115 1.26 -28.86 1.61
CA VAL A 115 0.62 -30.05 1.07
C VAL A 115 1.07 -30.25 -0.38
N LYS A 116 1.62 -31.43 -0.68
CA LYS A 116 2.15 -31.76 -2.01
C LYS A 116 1.09 -31.54 -3.10
N GLY A 117 1.43 -30.73 -4.11
CA GLY A 117 0.55 -30.35 -5.21
C GLY A 117 -0.42 -29.22 -4.87
N LYS A 118 -0.34 -28.66 -3.66
CA LYS A 118 -1.12 -27.50 -3.20
C LYS A 118 -0.23 -26.51 -2.44
N GLU A 119 1.06 -26.54 -2.74
CA GLU A 119 2.04 -25.64 -2.13
C GLU A 119 1.68 -24.19 -2.44
N GLY A 120 1.73 -23.33 -1.43
CA GLY A 120 1.39 -21.93 -1.61
C GLY A 120 1.74 -21.10 -0.39
N ILE A 121 1.73 -19.80 -0.59
CA ILE A 121 1.93 -18.79 0.44
C ILE A 121 0.72 -17.87 0.42
N LEU A 122 0.19 -17.56 1.59
CA LEU A 122 -0.74 -16.46 1.77
C LEU A 122 0.08 -15.22 2.09
N GLU A 123 0.18 -14.34 1.13
CA GLU A 123 0.77 -13.03 1.26
C GLU A 123 -0.29 -12.02 1.65
N ALA A 124 -0.02 -11.18 2.63
CA ALA A 124 -0.94 -10.15 3.07
C ALA A 124 -0.20 -8.94 3.66
N HIS A 125 -0.92 -7.87 3.90
CA HIS A 125 -0.54 -6.75 4.76
C HIS A 125 -1.80 -6.05 5.24
N MET A 126 -1.73 -5.48 6.44
CA MET A 126 -2.94 -4.92 7.05
C MET A 126 -3.38 -3.58 6.43
N LEU A 127 -2.53 -2.88 5.71
CA LEU A 127 -2.82 -1.53 5.22
C LEU A 127 -2.34 -1.27 3.79
N GLU A 128 -1.02 -1.26 3.56
CA GLU A 128 -0.42 -0.71 2.34
C GLU A 128 -0.17 -1.78 1.27
N ILE A 129 -1.22 -2.33 0.69
CA ILE A 129 -1.09 -3.24 -0.47
C ILE A 129 -1.26 -2.45 -1.77
N CYS A 130 -0.35 -2.65 -2.72
CA CYS A 130 -0.37 -1.94 -3.98
C CYS A 130 -1.58 -2.32 -4.85
N PRO A 131 -2.38 -1.37 -5.34
CA PRO A 131 -3.52 -1.65 -6.20
C PRO A 131 -3.16 -2.26 -7.55
N SER A 132 -1.88 -2.31 -7.93
CA SER A 132 -1.45 -2.97 -9.17
C SER A 132 -1.68 -4.48 -9.19
N ILE A 133 -1.91 -5.12 -8.03
CA ILE A 133 -2.24 -6.55 -7.93
C ILE A 133 -3.74 -6.83 -7.82
N ALA A 134 -4.58 -5.79 -7.88
CA ALA A 134 -6.03 -5.96 -7.80
C ALA A 134 -6.59 -6.75 -9.01
N ASP A 135 -7.59 -7.58 -8.73
CA ASP A 135 -8.35 -8.32 -9.74
C ASP A 135 -9.84 -8.00 -9.58
N GLY A 136 -10.26 -6.87 -10.13
CA GLY A 136 -11.63 -6.37 -10.03
C GLY A 136 -11.73 -4.96 -9.46
N PRO A 137 -12.92 -4.55 -8.99
CA PRO A 137 -13.15 -3.22 -8.48
C PRO A 137 -12.35 -2.95 -7.22
N ILE A 138 -11.94 -1.70 -7.06
CA ILE A 138 -11.18 -1.22 -5.90
C ILE A 138 -12.08 -0.24 -5.16
N SER A 139 -12.21 -0.41 -3.85
CA SER A 139 -13.03 0.45 -3.02
C SER A 139 -12.19 1.18 -1.97
N ILE A 140 -12.68 2.32 -1.49
CA ILE A 140 -12.14 3.01 -0.31
C ILE A 140 -12.96 2.64 0.91
N LYS A 141 -12.27 2.29 1.98
CA LYS A 141 -12.84 1.95 3.29
C LYS A 141 -12.06 2.63 4.40
N CYS A 142 -12.75 3.12 5.43
CA CYS A 142 -12.15 3.55 6.70
C CYS A 142 -12.35 2.43 7.72
N GLN A 143 -11.29 1.89 8.26
CA GLN A 143 -11.38 0.78 9.20
C GLN A 143 -10.40 0.94 10.35
N PRO A 144 -10.81 0.65 11.59
CA PRO A 144 -9.91 0.69 12.74
C PRO A 144 -8.65 -0.11 12.52
N LEU A 145 -7.54 0.48 12.90
CA LEU A 145 -6.28 -0.18 13.08
C LEU A 145 -5.89 0.02 14.53
N SER A 146 -5.86 -1.04 15.32
CA SER A 146 -5.51 -1.00 16.74
C SER A 146 -4.01 -0.75 16.97
N MET A 147 -3.44 0.18 16.23
CA MET A 147 -2.02 0.48 16.19
C MET A 147 -1.76 1.97 16.14
N GLY A 148 -0.79 2.46 16.92
CA GLY A 148 -0.23 3.79 16.78
C GLY A 148 -1.08 4.94 17.32
N ASP A 149 -2.16 4.69 18.06
CA ASP A 149 -3.04 5.74 18.63
C ASP A 149 -3.45 6.81 17.61
N ARG A 150 -3.86 6.39 16.41
CA ARG A 150 -4.25 7.25 15.30
C ARG A 150 -5.73 7.08 14.95
N GLU A 151 -6.26 8.04 14.21
CA GLU A 151 -7.59 7.92 13.61
C GLU A 151 -7.64 6.77 12.61
N ASP A 152 -8.82 6.18 12.40
CA ASP A 152 -9.02 5.11 11.43
C ASP A 152 -8.56 5.52 10.03
N PRO A 153 -7.55 4.87 9.46
CA PRO A 153 -7.04 5.26 8.15
C PRO A 153 -8.00 4.86 7.03
N ALA A 154 -8.17 5.75 6.06
CA ALA A 154 -8.75 5.36 4.80
C ALA A 154 -7.73 4.54 3.99
N ARG A 155 -8.19 3.48 3.34
CA ARG A 155 -7.39 2.57 2.53
C ARG A 155 -8.16 2.02 1.34
N LEU A 156 -7.42 1.58 0.32
CA LEU A 156 -7.97 0.80 -0.77
C LEU A 156 -8.13 -0.65 -0.31
N VAL A 157 -9.29 -1.21 -0.59
CA VAL A 157 -9.61 -2.62 -0.41
C VAL A 157 -10.02 -3.24 -1.73
N PHE A 158 -9.53 -4.44 -2.01
CA PHE A 158 -9.79 -5.15 -3.25
C PHE A 158 -9.46 -6.63 -3.09
N THR A 159 -9.93 -7.45 -4.01
CA THR A 159 -9.48 -8.83 -4.15
C THR A 159 -8.26 -8.87 -5.05
N SER A 160 -7.21 -9.55 -4.64
CA SER A 160 -6.09 -9.89 -5.50
C SER A 160 -6.28 -11.27 -6.11
N LYS A 161 -5.77 -11.46 -7.31
CA LYS A 161 -5.83 -12.75 -8.00
C LYS A 161 -4.79 -13.71 -7.42
N GLU A 162 -5.20 -14.92 -7.15
CA GLU A 162 -4.25 -16.00 -6.92
C GLU A 162 -3.43 -16.30 -8.19
N GLY A 163 -2.22 -16.76 -8.02
CA GLY A 163 -1.37 -17.09 -9.16
C GLY A 163 0.07 -17.38 -8.77
N LYS A 164 0.89 -17.60 -9.78
CA LYS A 164 2.33 -17.72 -9.60
C LYS A 164 2.94 -16.35 -9.35
N GLY A 165 3.76 -16.25 -8.32
CA GLY A 165 4.48 -15.04 -7.96
C GLY A 165 5.94 -15.33 -7.64
N ILE A 166 6.69 -14.26 -7.42
CA ILE A 166 8.07 -14.31 -6.91
C ILE A 166 8.08 -13.47 -5.63
N ALA A 167 8.30 -14.13 -4.50
CA ALA A 167 8.59 -13.46 -3.25
C ALA A 167 10.09 -13.18 -3.18
N THR A 168 10.46 -11.95 -2.89
CA THR A 168 11.86 -11.51 -2.80
C THR A 168 12.09 -10.70 -1.55
N SER A 169 13.23 -10.88 -0.94
CA SER A 169 13.72 -10.02 0.13
C SER A 169 15.15 -9.58 -0.14
N LEU A 170 15.53 -8.44 0.38
CA LEU A 170 16.88 -7.93 0.35
C LEU A 170 17.43 -7.94 1.77
N ILE A 171 18.43 -8.77 2.00
CA ILE A 171 19.08 -8.89 3.30
C ILE A 171 20.56 -8.55 3.18
N ASP A 172 21.17 -8.08 4.25
CA ASP A 172 22.63 -7.99 4.37
C ASP A 172 23.16 -9.26 5.06
N LEU A 173 24.44 -9.49 4.87
CA LEU A 173 25.13 -10.65 5.45
C LEU A 173 25.57 -10.42 6.89
N GLY A 174 25.09 -9.37 7.54
CA GLY A 174 25.43 -9.03 8.92
C GLY A 174 26.85 -8.44 9.10
N ASN A 175 27.41 -7.85 8.06
CA ASN A 175 28.70 -7.17 8.10
C ASN A 175 28.54 -5.70 8.47
#